data_5d409ddfba089eeb4c52166b1cfbcb51
#
_entry.id   5d409ddfba089eeb4c52166b1cfbcb51
#
_cell.length_a   1.000
_cell.length_b   1.000
_cell.length_c   1.000
_cell.angle_alpha   90.00
_cell.angle_beta   90.00
_cell.angle_gamma   90.00
#
_symmetry.space_group_name_H-M   'P 1'
#
loop_
_entity.id
_entity.type
_entity.pdbx_description
1 polymer ?
#
loop_
_entity_poly.entity_id
_entity_poly.type
_entity_poly.pdbx_seq_one_letter_code
_entity_poly.pdbx_strand_id
1 'polypeptide(L)'
;MKNDEVKKSIIKATIEIIEKSDGDINKITARKIADKSGVALGLINYHFGSKENLIAECSREIINEKLFGLAPDKVDYMADDGLSDLERLISFARQTFDYIYSNPSIAKISIISDFKDYDPAGNSSLTQKGFQMALRGDISERKKKLIAFSLASIMQTAFLAGDNSELIIGYSLKSKEQRDIFISDVVTMLMNAITPVA
;
A
#
# COMPACT_ATOMS: atom_id res chain seq x y z
N MET A 1 26.61 -2.07 -20.59
CA MET A 1 25.48 -2.59 -19.81
C MET A 1 24.23 -2.48 -20.66
N LYS A 2 23.43 -3.55 -20.74
CA LYS A 2 22.15 -3.50 -21.46
C LYS A 2 21.21 -2.54 -20.69
N ASN A 3 20.34 -1.84 -21.40
CA ASN A 3 19.41 -0.83 -20.85
C ASN A 3 18.64 -1.34 -19.61
N ASP A 4 18.22 -2.61 -19.64
CA ASP A 4 17.51 -3.28 -18.54
C ASP A 4 18.37 -3.51 -17.28
N GLU A 5 19.68 -3.75 -17.42
CA GLU A 5 20.59 -3.93 -16.30
C GLU A 5 20.79 -2.62 -15.53
N VAL A 6 20.88 -1.51 -16.27
CA VAL A 6 20.97 -0.16 -15.68
C VAL A 6 19.70 0.16 -14.88
N LYS A 7 18.53 -0.07 -15.48
CA LYS A 7 17.23 0.17 -14.83
C LYS A 7 17.11 -0.64 -13.53
N LYS A 8 17.44 -1.93 -13.57
CA LYS A 8 17.43 -2.80 -12.37
C LYS A 8 18.40 -2.34 -11.29
N SER A 9 19.62 -1.90 -11.67
CA SER A 9 20.59 -1.38 -10.71
C SER A 9 20.08 -0.13 -10.01
N ILE A 10 19.46 0.79 -10.75
CA ILE A 10 18.86 2.02 -10.19
C ILE A 10 17.73 1.66 -9.21
N ILE A 11 16.80 0.79 -9.60
CA ILE A 11 15.70 0.34 -8.74
C ILE A 11 16.24 -0.27 -7.45
N LYS A 12 17.14 -1.24 -7.53
CA LYS A 12 17.74 -1.90 -6.37
C LYS A 12 18.40 -0.90 -5.42
N ALA A 13 19.23 0.00 -5.94
CA ALA A 13 19.88 1.02 -5.14
C ALA A 13 18.86 1.95 -4.46
N THR A 14 17.78 2.29 -5.16
CA THR A 14 16.72 3.15 -4.64
C THR A 14 15.95 2.47 -3.50
N ILE A 15 15.59 1.20 -3.65
CA ILE A 15 14.93 0.40 -2.60
C ILE A 15 15.77 0.39 -1.31
N GLU A 16 17.07 0.10 -1.42
CA GLU A 16 17.95 0.10 -0.26
C GLU A 16 18.11 1.49 0.42
N ILE A 17 17.98 2.58 -0.34
CA ILE A 17 17.98 3.95 0.21
C ILE A 17 16.64 4.25 0.89
N ILE A 18 15.53 3.82 0.32
CA ILE A 18 14.18 3.97 0.89
C ILE A 18 14.11 3.26 2.25
N GLU A 19 14.56 2.03 2.34
CA GLU A 19 14.57 1.24 3.58
C GLU A 19 15.34 1.93 4.72
N LYS A 20 16.41 2.67 4.38
CA LYS A 20 17.25 3.41 5.33
C LYS A 20 16.79 4.84 5.59
N SER A 21 15.71 5.29 4.96
CA SER A 21 15.26 6.69 5.05
C SER A 21 14.35 6.99 6.23
N ASP A 22 13.84 5.98 6.94
CA ASP A 22 12.80 6.08 7.96
C ASP A 22 11.53 6.78 7.43
N GLY A 23 11.24 6.61 6.13
CA GLY A 23 10.12 7.25 5.45
C GLY A 23 10.30 8.75 5.18
N ASP A 24 11.50 9.28 5.34
CA ASP A 24 11.81 10.66 4.98
C ASP A 24 12.26 10.77 3.51
N ILE A 25 11.34 11.23 2.65
CA ILE A 25 11.58 11.38 1.21
C ILE A 25 12.73 12.36 0.90
N ASN A 26 13.04 13.30 1.80
CA ASN A 26 14.11 14.28 1.59
C ASN A 26 15.50 13.63 1.70
N LYS A 27 15.61 12.52 2.43
CA LYS A 27 16.85 11.73 2.50
C LYS A 27 17.16 10.99 1.20
N ILE A 28 16.19 10.84 0.30
CA ILE A 28 16.29 10.15 -0.98
C ILE A 28 16.58 11.19 -2.07
N THR A 29 17.82 11.26 -2.52
CA THR A 29 18.22 12.21 -3.56
C THR A 29 18.72 11.47 -4.80
N ALA A 30 18.47 12.05 -5.99
CA ALA A 30 18.92 11.46 -7.26
C ALA A 30 20.46 11.24 -7.27
N ARG A 31 21.21 12.13 -6.59
CA ARG A 31 22.67 12.00 -6.46
C ARG A 31 23.07 10.76 -5.65
N LYS A 32 22.43 10.54 -4.48
CA LYS A 32 22.67 9.32 -3.68
C LYS A 32 22.32 8.05 -4.43
N ILE A 33 21.24 8.09 -5.23
CA ILE A 33 20.83 6.96 -6.05
C ILE A 33 21.87 6.69 -7.13
N ALA A 34 22.33 7.72 -7.84
CA ALA A 34 23.36 7.63 -8.89
C ALA A 34 24.67 7.05 -8.32
N ASP A 35 25.14 7.62 -7.20
CA ASP A 35 26.38 7.19 -6.53
C ASP A 35 26.27 5.71 -6.10
N LYS A 36 25.13 5.32 -5.51
CA LYS A 36 24.93 3.95 -5.01
C LYS A 36 24.73 2.92 -6.12
N SER A 37 24.07 3.30 -7.21
CA SER A 37 23.84 2.40 -8.37
C SER A 37 25.03 2.35 -9.34
N GLY A 38 26.01 3.24 -9.18
CA GLY A 38 27.17 3.32 -10.04
C GLY A 38 26.85 3.84 -11.45
N VAL A 39 25.79 4.66 -11.62
CA VAL A 39 25.37 5.20 -12.89
C VAL A 39 25.50 6.72 -12.94
N ALA A 40 25.55 7.28 -14.16
CA ALA A 40 25.50 8.73 -14.32
C ALA A 40 24.13 9.28 -13.90
N LEU A 41 24.10 10.43 -13.21
CA LEU A 41 22.90 11.08 -12.71
C LEU A 41 21.81 11.27 -13.79
N GLY A 42 22.22 11.61 -15.03
CA GLY A 42 21.30 11.81 -16.16
C GLY A 42 20.52 10.54 -16.53
N LEU A 43 21.03 9.35 -16.24
CA LEU A 43 20.34 8.09 -16.55
C LEU A 43 19.11 7.88 -15.68
N ILE A 44 19.05 8.44 -14.49
CA ILE A 44 17.86 8.39 -13.62
C ILE A 44 16.70 9.13 -14.31
N ASN A 45 16.95 10.36 -14.77
CA ASN A 45 15.93 11.13 -15.49
C ASN A 45 15.59 10.51 -16.85
N TYR A 46 16.57 9.93 -17.55
CA TYR A 46 16.34 9.25 -18.82
C TYR A 46 15.40 8.04 -18.66
N HIS A 47 15.58 7.22 -17.61
CA HIS A 47 14.79 5.99 -17.43
C HIS A 47 13.44 6.23 -16.74
N PHE A 48 13.36 7.19 -15.82
CA PHE A 48 12.21 7.35 -14.92
C PHE A 48 11.53 8.72 -15.03
N GLY A 49 12.12 9.67 -15.75
CA GLY A 49 11.63 11.04 -15.89
C GLY A 49 11.90 11.91 -14.65
N SER A 50 11.58 11.42 -13.47
CA SER A 50 11.84 12.12 -12.19
C SER A 50 12.24 11.15 -11.08
N LYS A 51 12.80 11.70 -10.01
CA LYS A 51 13.07 10.95 -8.76
C LYS A 51 11.78 10.44 -8.13
N GLU A 52 10.73 11.23 -8.18
CA GLU A 52 9.41 10.92 -7.64
C GLU A 52 8.81 9.71 -8.36
N ASN A 53 8.86 9.68 -9.68
CA ASN A 53 8.41 8.52 -10.48
C ASN A 53 9.22 7.26 -10.18
N LEU A 54 10.54 7.38 -10.03
CA LEU A 54 11.39 6.26 -9.64
C LEU A 54 10.99 5.71 -8.27
N ILE A 55 10.75 6.57 -7.29
CA ILE A 55 10.32 6.15 -5.94
C ILE A 55 8.95 5.47 -6.01
N ALA A 56 8.01 5.99 -6.79
CA ALA A 56 6.69 5.39 -6.99
C ALA A 56 6.80 4.00 -7.66
N GLU A 57 7.67 3.86 -8.65
CA GLU A 57 7.93 2.55 -9.31
C GLU A 57 8.56 1.54 -8.34
N CYS A 58 9.54 1.95 -7.54
CA CYS A 58 10.14 1.10 -6.51
C CYS A 58 9.11 0.66 -5.45
N SER A 59 8.27 1.59 -4.98
CA SER A 59 7.21 1.27 -4.02
C SER A 59 6.22 0.27 -4.60
N ARG A 60 5.84 0.44 -5.86
CA ARG A 60 4.93 -0.49 -6.57
C ARG A 60 5.55 -1.88 -6.72
N GLU A 61 6.83 -1.98 -7.08
CA GLU A 61 7.54 -3.25 -7.23
C GLU A 61 7.57 -4.01 -5.91
N ILE A 62 7.91 -3.34 -4.80
CA ILE A 62 7.95 -3.95 -3.46
C ILE A 62 6.55 -4.38 -3.00
N ILE A 63 5.54 -3.54 -3.22
CA ILE A 63 4.15 -3.86 -2.87
C ILE A 63 3.67 -5.07 -3.67
N ASN A 64 3.93 -5.10 -4.98
CA ASN A 64 3.56 -6.22 -5.84
C ASN A 64 4.29 -7.52 -5.42
N GLU A 65 5.58 -7.47 -5.14
CA GLU A 65 6.33 -8.64 -4.71
C GLU A 65 5.86 -9.18 -3.37
N LYS A 66 5.58 -8.32 -2.40
CA LYS A 66 5.31 -8.73 -1.01
C LYS A 66 3.82 -8.91 -0.69
N LEU A 67 2.92 -8.09 -1.23
CA LEU A 67 1.47 -8.24 -1.03
C LEU A 67 0.83 -9.17 -2.06
N PHE A 68 1.29 -9.08 -3.30
CA PHE A 68 0.77 -9.87 -4.39
C PHE A 68 1.80 -10.90 -4.89
N GLY A 69 2.83 -11.21 -4.08
CA GLY A 69 3.95 -12.10 -4.40
C GLY A 69 3.60 -13.50 -4.89
N LEU A 70 2.32 -13.69 -5.05
CA LEU A 70 1.65 -14.53 -6.00
C LEU A 70 1.26 -13.61 -7.16
N ALA A 71 1.81 -13.83 -8.36
CA ALA A 71 1.39 -13.11 -9.56
C ALA A 71 -0.15 -12.95 -9.53
N PRO A 72 -0.70 -11.76 -9.86
CA PRO A 72 -2.15 -11.52 -9.82
C PRO A 72 -2.97 -12.57 -10.56
N ASP A 73 -2.36 -13.21 -11.56
CA ASP A 73 -2.87 -14.29 -12.37
C ASP A 73 -2.85 -15.69 -11.68
N LYS A 74 -2.22 -15.82 -10.51
CA LYS A 74 -2.13 -17.09 -9.75
C LYS A 74 -3.01 -17.13 -8.51
N VAL A 75 -3.55 -16.00 -8.06
CA VAL A 75 -4.57 -15.98 -7.01
C VAL A 75 -5.91 -16.15 -7.69
N ASP A 76 -6.51 -17.34 -7.55
CA ASP A 76 -7.89 -17.55 -7.98
C ASP A 76 -8.83 -16.81 -7.02
N TYR A 77 -9.01 -15.52 -7.30
CA TYR A 77 -9.92 -14.65 -6.54
C TYR A 77 -11.39 -15.10 -6.67
N MET A 78 -11.69 -16.06 -7.53
CA MET A 78 -13.03 -16.61 -7.77
C MET A 78 -13.23 -17.97 -7.09
N ALA A 79 -12.18 -18.59 -6.54
CA ALA A 79 -12.33 -19.83 -5.81
C ALA A 79 -13.28 -19.62 -4.62
N ASP A 80 -14.22 -20.55 -4.46
CA ASP A 80 -15.08 -20.59 -3.28
C ASP A 80 -14.22 -20.99 -2.07
N ASP A 81 -13.93 -20.00 -1.24
CA ASP A 81 -13.14 -20.16 -0.01
C ASP A 81 -14.02 -20.39 1.22
N GLY A 82 -15.35 -20.48 1.03
CA GLY A 82 -16.33 -20.64 2.12
C GLY A 82 -16.47 -19.43 3.05
N LEU A 83 -15.76 -18.33 2.78
CA LEU A 83 -15.79 -17.12 3.61
C LEU A 83 -16.92 -16.18 3.18
N SER A 84 -17.49 -15.49 4.14
CA SER A 84 -18.34 -14.31 3.88
C SER A 84 -17.51 -13.13 3.36
N ASP A 85 -18.18 -12.16 2.73
CA ASP A 85 -17.53 -10.91 2.30
C ASP A 85 -16.88 -10.16 3.46
N LEU A 86 -17.49 -10.19 4.65
CA LEU A 86 -16.96 -9.61 5.87
C LEU A 86 -15.62 -10.27 6.26
N GLU A 87 -15.59 -11.60 6.36
CA GLU A 87 -14.41 -12.36 6.76
C GLU A 87 -13.26 -12.19 5.75
N ARG A 88 -13.60 -12.23 4.47
CA ARG A 88 -12.64 -12.07 3.38
C ARG A 88 -12.02 -10.67 3.38
N LEU A 89 -12.85 -9.63 3.57
CA LEU A 89 -12.38 -8.25 3.63
C LEU A 89 -11.53 -8.00 4.89
N ILE A 90 -11.93 -8.54 6.05
CA ILE A 90 -11.13 -8.47 7.29
C ILE A 90 -9.77 -9.14 7.08
N SER A 91 -9.75 -10.35 6.53
CA SER A 91 -8.50 -11.10 6.29
C SER A 91 -7.54 -10.32 5.39
N PHE A 92 -8.03 -9.83 4.26
CA PHE A 92 -7.21 -9.09 3.31
C PHE A 92 -6.75 -7.73 3.88
N ALA A 93 -7.62 -7.02 4.60
CA ALA A 93 -7.27 -5.75 5.23
C ALA A 93 -6.22 -5.91 6.34
N ARG A 94 -6.31 -6.98 7.16
CA ARG A 94 -5.28 -7.30 8.17
C ARG A 94 -3.93 -7.57 7.53
N GLN A 95 -3.88 -8.38 6.48
CA GLN A 95 -2.63 -8.66 5.75
C GLN A 95 -2.03 -7.38 5.17
N THR A 96 -2.86 -6.53 4.56
CA THR A 96 -2.43 -5.25 4.02
C THR A 96 -1.90 -4.32 5.12
N PHE A 97 -2.56 -4.26 6.27
CA PHE A 97 -2.15 -3.40 7.37
C PHE A 97 -0.86 -3.90 8.04
N ASP A 98 -0.71 -5.20 8.21
CA ASP A 98 0.54 -5.81 8.69
C ASP A 98 1.70 -5.55 7.73
N TYR A 99 1.45 -5.58 6.41
CA TYR A 99 2.46 -5.19 5.43
C TYR A 99 2.91 -3.74 5.61
N ILE A 100 1.98 -2.80 5.80
CA ILE A 100 2.26 -1.38 6.05
C ILE A 100 3.17 -1.23 7.28
N TYR A 101 2.85 -1.91 8.38
CA TYR A 101 3.64 -1.87 9.62
C TYR A 101 4.98 -2.60 9.54
N SER A 102 5.09 -3.60 8.69
CA SER A 102 6.35 -4.32 8.43
C SER A 102 7.29 -3.57 7.49
N ASN A 103 6.78 -2.60 6.74
CA ASN A 103 7.54 -1.83 5.75
C ASN A 103 7.28 -0.31 5.90
N PRO A 104 7.52 0.28 7.09
CA PRO A 104 7.00 1.61 7.42
C PRO A 104 7.59 2.72 6.54
N SER A 105 8.85 2.62 6.13
CA SER A 105 9.49 3.64 5.29
C SER A 105 8.83 3.74 3.91
N ILE A 106 8.59 2.59 3.28
CA ILE A 106 7.96 2.52 1.96
C ILE A 106 6.50 2.92 2.05
N ALA A 107 5.78 2.40 3.05
CA ALA A 107 4.39 2.71 3.28
C ALA A 107 4.18 4.22 3.47
N LYS A 108 4.98 4.85 4.32
CA LYS A 108 4.90 6.30 4.58
C LYS A 108 5.13 7.13 3.31
N ILE A 109 6.17 6.78 2.53
CA ILE A 109 6.47 7.50 1.28
C ILE A 109 5.34 7.33 0.27
N SER A 110 4.84 6.10 0.09
CA SER A 110 3.76 5.80 -0.84
C SER A 110 2.47 6.54 -0.46
N ILE A 111 2.06 6.48 0.80
CA ILE A 111 0.85 7.15 1.31
C ILE A 111 0.95 8.67 1.13
N ILE A 112 2.07 9.28 1.53
CA ILE A 112 2.26 10.73 1.40
C ILE A 112 2.29 11.15 -0.07
N SER A 113 2.89 10.34 -0.96
CA SER A 113 2.89 10.61 -2.40
C SER A 113 1.48 10.59 -2.96
N ASP A 114 0.68 9.58 -2.62
CA ASP A 114 -0.71 9.47 -3.07
C ASP A 114 -1.59 10.63 -2.55
N PHE A 115 -1.33 11.14 -1.35
CA PHE A 115 -2.06 12.32 -0.82
C PHE A 115 -1.67 13.63 -1.51
N LYS A 116 -0.48 13.72 -2.07
CA LYS A 116 -0.03 14.91 -2.82
C LYS A 116 -0.56 14.93 -4.25
N ASP A 117 -0.57 13.78 -4.89
CA ASP A 117 -0.97 13.62 -6.28
C ASP A 117 -1.57 12.22 -6.47
N TYR A 118 -2.91 12.15 -6.40
CA TYR A 118 -3.62 10.88 -6.41
C TYR A 118 -3.61 10.25 -7.80
N ASP A 119 -2.82 9.20 -7.97
CA ASP A 119 -2.73 8.44 -9.21
C ASP A 119 -3.78 7.31 -9.24
N PRO A 120 -4.73 7.30 -10.21
CA PRO A 120 -5.67 6.20 -10.40
C PRO A 120 -5.01 4.83 -10.65
N ALA A 121 -3.73 4.80 -11.04
CA ALA A 121 -2.89 3.61 -11.17
C ALA A 121 -1.91 3.43 -10.00
N GLY A 122 -1.97 4.31 -8.99
CA GLY A 122 -1.10 4.30 -7.81
C GLY A 122 -1.42 3.19 -6.81
N ASN A 123 -0.58 3.11 -5.78
CA ASN A 123 -0.65 2.02 -4.79
C ASN A 123 -1.95 2.03 -3.98
N SER A 124 -2.46 3.21 -3.63
CA SER A 124 -3.76 3.35 -2.95
C SER A 124 -4.91 2.82 -3.79
N SER A 125 -4.91 3.11 -5.10
CA SER A 125 -5.91 2.61 -6.04
C SER A 125 -5.83 1.10 -6.23
N LEU A 126 -4.62 0.53 -6.28
CA LEU A 126 -4.42 -0.93 -6.36
C LEU A 126 -4.94 -1.63 -5.09
N THR A 127 -4.64 -1.08 -3.90
CA THR A 127 -5.14 -1.59 -2.62
C THR A 127 -6.67 -1.56 -2.59
N GLN A 128 -7.29 -0.47 -3.02
CA GLN A 128 -8.75 -0.36 -3.11
C GLN A 128 -9.36 -1.39 -4.07
N LYS A 129 -8.72 -1.65 -5.21
CA LYS A 129 -9.16 -2.74 -6.12
C LYS A 129 -9.13 -4.09 -5.43
N GLY A 130 -8.09 -4.39 -4.65
CA GLY A 130 -8.03 -5.61 -3.84
C GLY A 130 -9.19 -5.73 -2.84
N PHE A 131 -9.52 -4.63 -2.14
CA PHE A 131 -10.68 -4.61 -1.23
C PHE A 131 -12.00 -4.80 -1.98
N GLN A 132 -12.17 -4.19 -3.16
CA GLN A 132 -13.36 -4.40 -3.99
C GLN A 132 -13.50 -5.86 -4.43
N MET A 133 -12.41 -6.53 -4.79
CA MET A 133 -12.39 -7.95 -5.19
C MET A 133 -12.73 -8.90 -4.04
N ALA A 134 -12.48 -8.50 -2.78
CA ALA A 134 -12.89 -9.27 -1.60
C ALA A 134 -14.43 -9.27 -1.40
N LEU A 135 -15.15 -8.31 -1.97
CA LEU A 135 -16.60 -8.15 -1.87
C LEU A 135 -17.27 -8.81 -3.08
N ARG A 136 -17.66 -10.09 -2.94
CA ARG A 136 -18.20 -10.93 -4.03
C ARG A 136 -19.73 -11.00 -4.06
N GLY A 137 -20.38 -10.65 -2.93
CA GLY A 137 -21.82 -10.66 -2.77
C GLY A 137 -22.56 -9.60 -3.58
N ASP A 138 -23.88 -9.56 -3.43
CA ASP A 138 -24.76 -8.59 -4.11
C ASP A 138 -24.65 -7.19 -3.48
N ILE A 139 -23.51 -6.57 -3.68
CA ILE A 139 -23.21 -5.20 -3.30
C ILE A 139 -22.97 -4.38 -4.57
N SER A 140 -23.70 -3.26 -4.72
CA SER A 140 -23.53 -2.42 -5.91
C SER A 140 -22.09 -1.93 -6.05
N GLU A 141 -21.60 -1.78 -7.26
CA GLU A 141 -20.22 -1.33 -7.55
C GLU A 141 -19.88 0.01 -6.89
N ARG A 142 -20.87 0.92 -6.81
CA ARG A 142 -20.72 2.20 -6.11
C ARG A 142 -20.43 1.98 -4.61
N LYS A 143 -21.13 1.06 -3.96
CA LYS A 143 -20.94 0.74 -2.54
C LYS A 143 -19.59 0.03 -2.32
N LYS A 144 -19.21 -0.92 -3.18
CA LYS A 144 -17.89 -1.58 -3.13
C LYS A 144 -16.75 -0.55 -3.21
N LYS A 145 -16.84 0.40 -4.14
CA LYS A 145 -15.86 1.49 -4.27
C LYS A 145 -15.81 2.38 -3.04
N LEU A 146 -16.95 2.73 -2.46
CA LEU A 146 -17.00 3.56 -1.27
C LEU A 146 -16.40 2.87 -0.04
N ILE A 147 -16.71 1.59 0.18
CA ILE A 147 -16.12 0.78 1.26
C ILE A 147 -14.61 0.72 1.09
N ALA A 148 -14.14 0.36 -0.10
CA ALA A 148 -12.72 0.21 -0.38
C ALA A 148 -11.94 1.51 -0.20
N PHE A 149 -12.50 2.63 -0.69
CA PHE A 149 -11.93 3.96 -0.51
C PHE A 149 -11.86 4.36 0.97
N SER A 150 -12.99 4.19 1.70
CA SER A 150 -13.05 4.53 3.13
C SER A 150 -12.08 3.69 3.95
N LEU A 151 -12.04 2.38 3.72
CA LEU A 151 -11.14 1.47 4.42
C LEU A 151 -9.67 1.83 4.19
N ALA A 152 -9.27 2.04 2.93
CA ALA A 152 -7.91 2.44 2.60
C ALA A 152 -7.54 3.78 3.27
N SER A 153 -8.43 4.78 3.21
CA SER A 153 -8.20 6.10 3.82
C SER A 153 -8.07 6.03 5.34
N ILE A 154 -8.91 5.24 6.00
CA ILE A 154 -8.85 5.03 7.45
C ILE A 154 -7.52 4.34 7.83
N MET A 155 -7.14 3.28 7.13
CA MET A 155 -5.88 2.56 7.37
C MET A 155 -4.66 3.46 7.19
N GLN A 156 -4.63 4.24 6.11
CA GLN A 156 -3.53 5.16 5.81
C GLN A 156 -3.40 6.26 6.86
N THR A 157 -4.51 6.88 7.25
CA THR A 157 -4.54 7.93 8.27
C THR A 157 -4.16 7.38 9.64
N ALA A 158 -4.67 6.19 10.00
CA ALA A 158 -4.34 5.52 11.25
C ALA A 158 -2.83 5.17 11.34
N PHE A 159 -2.24 4.70 10.22
CA PHE A 159 -0.80 4.46 10.15
C PHE A 159 0.01 5.75 10.32
N LEU A 160 -0.41 6.85 9.68
CA LEU A 160 0.27 8.15 9.80
C LEU A 160 0.13 8.78 11.20
N ALA A 161 -0.91 8.42 11.96
CA ALA A 161 -1.05 8.82 13.35
C ALA A 161 0.10 8.28 14.23
N GLY A 162 0.70 7.14 13.84
CA GLY A 162 1.90 6.59 14.45
C GLY A 162 1.71 6.33 15.96
N ASP A 163 2.64 6.85 16.76
CA ASP A 163 2.62 6.72 18.23
C ASP A 163 1.43 7.40 18.91
N ASN A 164 0.77 8.31 18.22
CA ASN A 164 -0.42 9.00 18.73
C ASN A 164 -1.73 8.24 18.45
N SER A 165 -1.67 7.06 17.84
CA SER A 165 -2.86 6.30 17.43
C SER A 165 -3.80 6.01 18.61
N GLU A 166 -3.27 5.63 19.78
CA GLU A 166 -4.06 5.36 20.97
C GLU A 166 -4.82 6.60 21.45
N LEU A 167 -4.18 7.77 21.44
CA LEU A 167 -4.82 9.03 21.82
C LEU A 167 -5.91 9.46 20.82
N ILE A 168 -5.69 9.23 19.51
CA ILE A 168 -6.55 9.75 18.44
C ILE A 168 -7.72 8.83 18.14
N ILE A 169 -7.48 7.50 18.14
CA ILE A 169 -8.48 6.50 17.72
C ILE A 169 -8.74 5.40 18.76
N GLY A 170 -8.10 5.44 19.93
CA GLY A 170 -8.33 4.49 21.02
C GLY A 170 -7.65 3.13 20.84
N TYR A 171 -6.78 2.96 19.84
CA TYR A 171 -6.07 1.70 19.57
C TYR A 171 -4.55 1.93 19.56
N SER A 172 -3.81 1.10 20.31
CA SER A 172 -2.34 1.11 20.30
C SER A 172 -1.83 0.29 19.10
N LEU A 173 -1.70 0.92 17.95
CA LEU A 173 -1.37 0.25 16.69
C LEU A 173 0.06 -0.29 16.60
N LYS A 174 0.89 -0.11 17.65
CA LYS A 174 2.18 -0.81 17.80
C LYS A 174 1.98 -2.31 17.99
N SER A 175 0.92 -2.72 18.69
CA SER A 175 0.57 -4.12 18.89
C SER A 175 -0.15 -4.68 17.67
N LYS A 176 0.30 -5.87 17.21
CA LYS A 176 -0.39 -6.58 16.12
C LYS A 176 -1.82 -6.94 16.52
N GLU A 177 -2.02 -7.38 17.76
CA GLU A 177 -3.35 -7.72 18.29
C GLU A 177 -4.29 -6.52 18.19
N GLN A 178 -3.84 -5.34 18.62
CA GLN A 178 -4.64 -4.11 18.53
C GLN A 178 -4.90 -3.68 17.09
N ARG A 179 -3.95 -3.89 16.17
CA ARG A 179 -4.17 -3.67 14.73
C ARG A 179 -5.25 -4.61 14.18
N ASP A 180 -5.22 -5.88 14.57
CA ASP A 180 -6.19 -6.87 14.13
C ASP A 180 -7.61 -6.56 14.63
N ILE A 181 -7.74 -6.08 15.88
CA ILE A 181 -9.01 -5.61 16.45
C ILE A 181 -9.50 -4.36 15.70
N PHE A 182 -8.64 -3.36 15.57
CA PHE A 182 -8.94 -2.12 14.85
C PHE A 182 -9.47 -2.37 13.43
N ILE A 183 -8.79 -3.21 12.66
CA ILE A 183 -9.23 -3.55 11.30
C ILE A 183 -10.59 -4.24 11.31
N SER A 184 -10.83 -5.16 12.24
CA SER A 184 -12.11 -5.86 12.35
C SER A 184 -13.26 -4.91 12.66
N ASP A 185 -13.03 -3.99 13.60
CA ASP A 185 -14.04 -3.00 14.02
C ASP A 185 -14.35 -2.04 12.86
N VAL A 186 -13.32 -1.54 12.16
CA VAL A 186 -13.51 -0.66 11.01
C VAL A 186 -14.26 -1.36 9.87
N VAL A 187 -13.85 -2.57 9.50
CA VAL A 187 -14.52 -3.31 8.42
C VAL A 187 -15.97 -3.63 8.80
N THR A 188 -16.21 -4.08 10.03
CA THR A 188 -17.57 -4.37 10.54
C THR A 188 -18.45 -3.11 10.50
N MET A 189 -17.93 -1.97 10.94
CA MET A 189 -18.62 -0.68 10.89
C MET A 189 -18.99 -0.29 9.45
N LEU A 190 -18.05 -0.41 8.51
CA LEU A 190 -18.28 -0.06 7.10
C LEU A 190 -19.27 -1.01 6.43
N MET A 191 -19.22 -2.30 6.74
CA MET A 191 -20.14 -3.29 6.17
C MET A 191 -21.57 -3.12 6.72
N ASN A 192 -21.72 -2.82 8.02
CA ASN A 192 -23.03 -2.55 8.64
C ASN A 192 -23.69 -1.27 8.09
N ALA A 193 -22.91 -0.26 7.76
CA ALA A 193 -23.44 1.00 7.18
C ALA A 193 -24.09 0.85 5.80
N ILE A 194 -23.83 -0.27 5.10
CA ILE A 194 -24.41 -0.55 3.78
C ILE A 194 -25.58 -1.54 3.80
N THR A 195 -25.76 -2.24 4.92
CA THR A 195 -26.93 -3.10 5.12
C THR A 195 -28.13 -2.19 5.34
N PRO A 196 -29.22 -2.26 4.57
CA PRO A 196 -30.43 -1.48 4.84
C PRO A 196 -30.87 -1.80 6.28
N VAL A 197 -31.12 -0.73 7.06
CA VAL A 197 -31.85 -0.90 8.33
C VAL A 197 -33.23 -1.41 7.93
N ALA A 198 -33.56 -2.65 8.34
CA ALA A 198 -34.84 -3.28 8.07
C ALA A 198 -35.98 -2.54 8.78
#